data_5dd733d597882b238ac8ff5a42fe430e
#
_entry.id   5dd733d597882b238ac8ff5a42fe430e
#
_cell.length_a   1.000
_cell.length_b   1.000
_cell.length_c   1.000
_cell.angle_alpha   90.00
_cell.angle_beta   90.00
_cell.angle_gamma   90.00
#
_symmetry.space_group_name_H-M   'P 1'
#
loop_
_entity.id
_entity.type
_entity.pdbx_description
1 polymer ?
#
loop_
_entity_poly.entity_id
_entity_poly.type
_entity_poly.pdbx_seq_one_letter_code
_entity_poly.pdbx_strand_id
1 'polypeptide(L)'
;MILGASIYQVPLIKTAKKLGLYTIVASIPGEYPGFAIADKVYEINTTDKEAICRVCEEEQVDGICTTGTDVAVATIGYVCERLHLAGLSEHAAMLATDKAKMKEAFRKGGVSASAFYQAESYEEACEAAETLGYPVVVKRVDMGF
;
A
#
# COMPACT_ATOMS: atom_id res chain seq x y z
N MET A 1 8.01 10.32 -6.84
CA MET A 1 8.40 8.90 -6.65
C MET A 1 7.21 7.98 -6.92
N ILE A 2 7.41 6.88 -7.65
CA ILE A 2 6.39 5.83 -7.87
C ILE A 2 6.95 4.52 -7.32
N LEU A 3 6.20 3.86 -6.45
CA LEU A 3 6.59 2.58 -5.86
C LEU A 3 6.00 1.43 -6.65
N GLY A 4 6.87 0.51 -7.08
CA GLY A 4 6.58 -0.60 -7.98
C GLY A 4 6.89 -0.26 -9.44
N ALA A 5 7.32 -1.27 -10.19
CA ALA A 5 7.76 -1.15 -11.59
C ALA A 5 7.10 -2.19 -12.52
N SER A 6 6.13 -2.96 -12.01
CA SER A 6 5.44 -3.99 -12.76
C SER A 6 4.52 -3.40 -13.85
N ILE A 7 3.88 -4.29 -14.61
CA ILE A 7 2.93 -3.88 -15.64
C ILE A 7 1.79 -2.99 -15.10
N TYR A 8 1.42 -3.16 -13.82
CA TYR A 8 0.36 -2.39 -13.17
C TYR A 8 0.74 -0.91 -12.95
N GLN A 9 2.04 -0.60 -12.78
CA GLN A 9 2.51 0.77 -12.60
C GLN A 9 2.84 1.48 -13.91
N VAL A 10 2.99 0.76 -15.03
CA VAL A 10 3.28 1.34 -16.34
C VAL A 10 2.31 2.46 -16.76
N PRO A 11 0.98 2.30 -16.62
CA PRO A 11 0.05 3.39 -16.94
C PRO A 11 0.26 4.64 -16.09
N LEU A 12 0.54 4.48 -14.79
CA LEU A 12 0.80 5.58 -13.87
C LEU A 12 2.07 6.34 -14.28
N ILE A 13 3.19 5.62 -14.53
CA ILE A 13 4.46 6.22 -14.97
C ILE A 13 4.26 7.00 -16.28
N LYS A 14 3.60 6.40 -17.27
CA LYS A 14 3.31 7.07 -18.54
C LYS A 14 2.45 8.32 -18.38
N THR A 15 1.47 8.29 -17.47
CA THR A 15 0.62 9.45 -17.21
C THR A 15 1.39 10.57 -16.51
N ALA A 16 2.22 10.24 -15.51
CA ALA A 16 3.08 11.21 -14.85
C ALA A 16 4.00 11.92 -15.87
N LYS A 17 4.63 11.16 -16.77
CA LYS A 17 5.46 11.73 -17.85
C LYS A 17 4.67 12.62 -18.81
N LYS A 18 3.45 12.25 -19.18
CA LYS A 18 2.58 13.10 -20.01
C LYS A 18 2.21 14.42 -19.34
N LEU A 19 2.17 14.44 -18.00
CA LEU A 19 1.95 15.65 -17.20
C LEU A 19 3.24 16.48 -17.02
N GLY A 20 4.36 16.07 -17.62
CA GLY A 20 5.64 16.75 -17.50
C GLY A 20 6.38 16.50 -16.18
N LEU A 21 5.96 15.49 -15.41
CA LEU A 21 6.60 15.15 -14.14
C LEU A 21 7.86 14.29 -14.38
N TYR A 22 8.93 14.59 -13.66
CA TYR A 22 10.11 13.74 -13.57
C TYR A 22 9.78 12.50 -12.74
N THR A 23 9.93 11.33 -13.33
CA THR A 23 9.51 10.07 -12.72
C THR A 23 10.68 9.30 -12.12
N ILE A 24 10.65 9.12 -10.81
CA ILE A 24 11.58 8.25 -10.08
C ILE A 24 10.79 7.00 -9.69
N VAL A 25 11.28 5.83 -10.06
CA VAL A 25 10.62 4.55 -9.79
C VAL A 25 11.48 3.69 -8.87
N ALA A 26 10.90 3.18 -7.80
CA ALA A 26 11.56 2.22 -6.91
C ALA A 26 10.80 0.89 -6.88
N SER A 27 11.52 -0.21 -6.99
CA SER A 27 11.01 -1.58 -6.89
C SER A 27 12.13 -2.54 -6.49
N ILE A 28 11.79 -3.77 -6.11
CA ILE A 28 12.78 -4.83 -5.93
C ILE A 28 13.58 -5.05 -7.23
N PRO A 29 14.82 -5.57 -7.17
CA PRO A 29 15.60 -5.90 -8.36
C PRO A 29 14.84 -6.83 -9.30
N GLY A 30 14.96 -6.60 -10.61
CA GLY A 30 14.34 -7.43 -11.64
C GLY A 30 14.11 -6.70 -12.96
N GLU A 31 13.71 -7.46 -13.97
CA GLU A 31 13.39 -6.92 -15.31
C GLU A 31 11.94 -6.43 -15.36
N TYR A 32 11.68 -5.26 -14.83
CA TYR A 32 10.34 -4.68 -14.80
C TYR A 32 10.13 -3.64 -15.92
N PRO A 33 8.99 -3.66 -16.62
CA PRO A 33 8.71 -2.74 -17.71
C PRO A 33 8.66 -1.27 -17.28
N GLY A 34 8.34 -1.01 -16.01
CA GLY A 34 8.34 0.34 -15.43
C GLY A 34 9.73 0.97 -15.37
N PHE A 35 10.77 0.17 -15.16
CA PHE A 35 12.16 0.66 -15.13
C PHE A 35 12.60 1.21 -16.50
N ALA A 36 12.21 0.56 -17.58
CA ALA A 36 12.58 0.97 -18.93
C ALA A 36 12.01 2.34 -19.35
N ILE A 37 10.99 2.84 -18.69
CA ILE A 37 10.29 4.08 -19.04
C ILE A 37 10.42 5.19 -18.00
N ALA A 38 10.98 4.89 -16.81
CA ALA A 38 11.25 5.86 -15.77
C ALA A 38 12.42 6.80 -16.14
N ASP A 39 12.44 7.99 -15.58
CA ASP A 39 13.58 8.92 -15.76
C ASP A 39 14.73 8.53 -14.82
N LYS A 40 14.40 7.97 -13.64
CA LYS A 40 15.38 7.46 -12.67
C LYS A 40 14.85 6.22 -11.97
N VAL A 41 15.73 5.29 -11.66
CA VAL A 41 15.38 3.98 -11.08
C VAL A 41 16.17 3.71 -9.81
N TYR A 42 15.49 3.12 -8.82
CA TYR A 42 16.09 2.61 -7.60
C TYR A 42 15.65 1.16 -7.37
N GLU A 43 16.61 0.26 -7.24
CA GLU A 43 16.35 -1.14 -6.89
C GLU A 43 16.29 -1.29 -5.37
N ILE A 44 15.15 -0.96 -4.79
CA ILE A 44 14.88 -0.98 -3.35
C ILE A 44 13.54 -1.67 -3.11
N ASN A 45 13.48 -2.53 -2.09
CA ASN A 45 12.22 -3.11 -1.67
C ASN A 45 11.26 -2.00 -1.22
N THR A 46 10.09 -1.94 -1.82
CA THR A 46 9.07 -0.91 -1.52
C THR A 46 8.51 -0.98 -0.11
N THR A 47 8.80 -2.05 0.65
CA THR A 47 8.45 -2.18 2.07
C THR A 47 9.54 -1.66 3.02
N ASP A 48 10.74 -1.36 2.50
CA ASP A 48 11.81 -0.72 3.27
C ASP A 48 11.56 0.79 3.33
N LYS A 49 10.73 1.18 4.27
CA LYS A 49 10.24 2.55 4.42
C LYS A 49 11.36 3.55 4.71
N GLU A 50 12.39 3.14 5.45
CA GLU A 50 13.54 3.98 5.78
C GLU A 50 14.43 4.22 4.55
N ALA A 51 14.70 3.17 3.74
CA ALA A 51 15.47 3.32 2.51
C ALA A 51 14.73 4.17 1.48
N ILE A 52 13.43 3.94 1.29
CA ILE A 52 12.60 4.76 0.39
C ILE A 52 12.55 6.22 0.87
N CYS A 53 12.39 6.45 2.17
CA CYS A 53 12.35 7.80 2.73
C CYS A 53 13.66 8.57 2.49
N ARG A 54 14.80 7.94 2.72
CA ARG A 54 16.12 8.54 2.42
C ARG A 54 16.24 8.94 0.96
N VAL A 55 15.86 8.06 0.03
CA VAL A 55 15.90 8.40 -1.40
C VAL A 55 14.95 9.55 -1.72
N CYS A 56 13.74 9.56 -1.14
CA CYS A 56 12.79 10.66 -1.34
C CYS A 56 13.33 12.00 -0.84
N GLU A 57 14.07 12.02 0.26
CA GLU A 57 14.72 13.20 0.81
C GLU A 57 15.90 13.65 -0.06
N GLU A 58 16.78 12.73 -0.45
CA GLU A 58 17.93 13.01 -1.33
C GLU A 58 17.51 13.54 -2.71
N GLU A 59 16.45 12.99 -3.28
CA GLU A 59 15.89 13.37 -4.57
C GLU A 59 14.92 14.57 -4.48
N GLN A 60 14.63 15.04 -3.27
CA GLN A 60 13.70 16.16 -3.02
C GLN A 60 12.36 15.95 -3.75
N VAL A 61 11.75 14.78 -3.59
CA VAL A 61 10.52 14.45 -4.31
C VAL A 61 9.35 15.31 -3.83
N ASP A 62 8.52 15.77 -4.78
CA ASP A 62 7.30 16.54 -4.49
C ASP A 62 6.10 15.65 -4.10
N GLY A 63 6.20 14.35 -4.36
CA GLY A 63 5.13 13.41 -4.04
C GLY A 63 5.51 11.95 -4.27
N ILE A 64 4.77 11.07 -3.61
CA ILE A 64 4.96 9.62 -3.68
C ILE A 64 3.63 8.90 -3.86
N CYS A 65 3.58 7.91 -4.74
CA CYS A 65 2.35 7.15 -5.01
C CYS A 65 2.64 5.74 -5.54
N THR A 66 1.59 4.96 -5.65
CA THR A 66 1.58 3.65 -6.31
C THR A 66 0.22 3.37 -6.92
N THR A 67 0.10 2.28 -7.68
CA THR A 67 -1.17 1.73 -8.17
C THR A 67 -1.06 0.21 -8.31
N GLY A 68 -2.19 -0.50 -8.16
CA GLY A 68 -2.27 -1.95 -8.38
C GLY A 68 -1.50 -2.80 -7.36
N THR A 69 -1.19 -2.24 -6.17
CA THR A 69 -0.57 -2.97 -5.06
C THR A 69 -0.85 -2.29 -3.73
N ASP A 70 -1.07 -3.09 -2.68
CA ASP A 70 -1.26 -2.60 -1.31
C ASP A 70 0.06 -2.58 -0.52
N VAL A 71 1.04 -3.36 -0.96
CA VAL A 71 2.29 -3.61 -0.22
C VAL A 71 3.07 -2.33 0.06
N ALA A 72 3.02 -1.35 -0.84
CA ALA A 72 3.75 -0.09 -0.71
C ALA A 72 2.98 1.00 0.07
N VAL A 73 1.71 0.78 0.43
CA VAL A 73 0.85 1.83 1.02
C VAL A 73 1.37 2.29 2.39
N ALA A 74 1.84 1.35 3.22
CA ALA A 74 2.43 1.69 4.52
C ALA A 74 3.68 2.58 4.38
N THR A 75 4.53 2.27 3.38
CA THR A 75 5.71 3.07 3.06
C THR A 75 5.33 4.47 2.58
N ILE A 76 4.29 4.59 1.74
CA ILE A 76 3.78 5.90 1.28
C ILE A 76 3.33 6.74 2.47
N GLY A 77 2.53 6.17 3.39
CA GLY A 77 2.08 6.89 4.60
C GLY A 77 3.25 7.38 5.46
N TYR A 78 4.24 6.51 5.69
CA TYR A 78 5.44 6.86 6.44
C TYR A 78 6.23 8.01 5.80
N VAL A 79 6.46 7.94 4.48
CA VAL A 79 7.22 8.98 3.75
C VAL A 79 6.47 10.30 3.72
N CYS A 80 5.15 10.27 3.43
CA CYS A 80 4.32 11.48 3.39
C CYS A 80 4.35 12.21 4.73
N GLU A 81 4.20 11.47 5.84
CA GLU A 81 4.20 12.08 7.17
C GLU A 81 5.59 12.62 7.55
N ARG A 82 6.65 11.86 7.27
CA ARG A 82 8.02 12.25 7.63
C ARG A 82 8.55 13.42 6.83
N LEU A 83 8.22 13.52 5.55
CA LEU A 83 8.70 14.59 4.65
C LEU A 83 7.65 15.69 4.43
N HIS A 84 6.53 15.65 5.16
CA HIS A 84 5.43 16.62 5.04
C HIS A 84 4.88 16.73 3.62
N LEU A 85 4.83 15.62 2.87
CA LEU A 85 4.25 15.57 1.54
C LEU A 85 2.73 15.46 1.62
N ALA A 86 2.05 16.00 0.61
CA ALA A 86 0.61 15.80 0.47
C ALA A 86 0.31 14.31 0.20
N GLY A 87 -0.48 13.68 1.07
CA GLY A 87 -0.80 12.26 0.93
C GLY A 87 -1.39 11.64 2.19
N LEU A 88 -1.26 10.32 2.31
CA LEU A 88 -1.73 9.55 3.45
C LEU A 88 -0.87 9.81 4.69
N SER A 89 -1.49 9.89 5.87
CA SER A 89 -0.76 9.72 7.13
C SER A 89 -0.36 8.25 7.34
N GLU A 90 0.66 7.99 8.14
CA GLU A 90 1.06 6.63 8.51
C GLU A 90 -0.11 5.87 9.17
N HIS A 91 -0.88 6.55 10.01
CA HIS A 91 -2.08 5.99 10.62
C HIS A 91 -3.16 5.61 9.58
N ALA A 92 -3.45 6.49 8.62
CA ALA A 92 -4.42 6.19 7.57
C ALA A 92 -3.97 5.03 6.68
N ALA A 93 -2.68 4.97 6.34
CA ALA A 93 -2.09 3.88 5.59
C ALA A 93 -2.22 2.53 6.34
N MET A 94 -1.94 2.53 7.64
CA MET A 94 -2.12 1.35 8.50
C MET A 94 -3.57 0.87 8.51
N LEU A 95 -4.54 1.77 8.69
CA LEU A 95 -5.96 1.41 8.67
C LEU A 95 -6.41 0.87 7.30
N ALA A 96 -5.82 1.37 6.20
CA ALA A 96 -6.16 0.93 4.85
C ALA A 96 -5.59 -0.45 4.50
N THR A 97 -4.52 -0.88 5.15
CA THR A 97 -3.82 -2.14 4.83
C THR A 97 -4.08 -3.28 5.82
N ASP A 98 -4.43 -2.98 7.06
CA ASP A 98 -4.81 -3.96 8.08
C ASP A 98 -6.34 -4.13 8.11
N LYS A 99 -6.84 -5.26 7.64
CA LYS A 99 -8.29 -5.50 7.52
C LYS A 99 -9.03 -5.49 8.85
N ALA A 100 -8.40 -5.94 9.93
CA ALA A 100 -9.02 -5.94 11.25
C ALA A 100 -9.15 -4.51 11.79
N LYS A 101 -8.06 -3.73 11.71
CA LYS A 101 -8.06 -2.32 12.11
C LYS A 101 -8.99 -1.46 11.25
N MET A 102 -9.04 -1.72 9.94
CA MET A 102 -9.97 -1.07 9.02
C MET A 102 -11.43 -1.29 9.44
N LYS A 103 -11.81 -2.55 9.70
CA LYS A 103 -13.16 -2.90 10.15
C LYS A 103 -13.51 -2.26 11.49
N GLU A 104 -12.57 -2.26 12.42
CA GLU A 104 -12.73 -1.60 13.72
C GLU A 104 -12.92 -0.07 13.55
N ALA A 105 -12.15 0.56 12.68
CA ALA A 105 -12.30 1.98 12.37
C ALA A 105 -13.67 2.28 11.74
N PHE A 106 -14.17 1.43 10.83
CA PHE A 106 -15.50 1.54 10.26
C PHE A 106 -16.58 1.46 11.34
N ARG A 107 -16.47 0.49 12.24
CA ARG A 107 -17.40 0.32 13.37
C ARG A 107 -17.44 1.56 14.25
N LYS A 108 -16.27 2.10 14.63
CA LYS A 108 -16.15 3.33 15.44
C LYS A 108 -16.70 4.56 14.73
N GLY A 109 -16.51 4.64 13.42
CA GLY A 109 -17.00 5.75 12.59
C GLY A 109 -18.46 5.64 12.17
N GLY A 110 -19.21 4.60 12.60
CA GLY A 110 -20.59 4.38 12.20
C GLY A 110 -20.77 4.03 10.71
N VAL A 111 -19.69 3.58 10.04
CA VAL A 111 -19.76 3.14 8.64
C VAL A 111 -20.32 1.73 8.60
N SER A 112 -21.31 1.51 7.74
CA SER A 112 -21.88 0.18 7.53
C SER A 112 -20.82 -0.79 7.01
N ALA A 113 -20.60 -1.88 7.72
CA ALA A 113 -19.64 -2.92 7.35
C ALA A 113 -20.19 -4.29 7.75
N SER A 114 -19.83 -5.33 6.99
CA SER A 114 -20.17 -6.72 7.36
C SER A 114 -19.60 -7.06 8.74
N ALA A 115 -20.31 -7.89 9.49
CA ALA A 115 -19.78 -8.48 10.72
C ALA A 115 -18.48 -9.24 10.42
N PHE A 116 -17.57 -9.25 11.37
CA PHE A 116 -16.28 -9.94 11.23
C PHE A 116 -15.78 -10.42 12.59
N TYR A 117 -14.95 -11.45 12.55
CA TYR A 117 -14.15 -11.92 13.67
C TYR A 117 -12.71 -12.08 13.22
N GLN A 118 -11.78 -11.88 14.15
CA GLN A 118 -10.38 -12.21 13.98
C GLN A 118 -10.13 -13.55 14.67
N ALA A 119 -9.45 -14.46 13.98
CA ALA A 119 -9.14 -15.80 14.50
C ALA A 119 -7.65 -16.07 14.27
N GLU A 120 -7.00 -16.69 15.26
CA GLU A 120 -5.58 -17.05 15.23
C GLU A 120 -5.38 -18.56 15.07
N SER A 121 -6.46 -19.35 15.19
CA SER A 121 -6.44 -20.79 14.99
C SER A 121 -7.59 -21.26 14.09
N TYR A 122 -7.50 -22.52 13.65
CA TYR A 122 -8.55 -23.16 12.88
C TYR A 122 -9.84 -23.32 13.71
N GLU A 123 -9.71 -23.68 14.97
CA GLU A 123 -10.81 -23.87 15.91
C GLU A 123 -11.57 -22.56 16.12
N GLU A 124 -10.86 -21.47 16.38
CA GLU A 124 -11.44 -20.14 16.51
C GLU A 124 -12.14 -19.68 15.22
N ALA A 125 -11.57 -19.99 14.06
CA ALA A 125 -12.18 -19.65 12.78
C ALA A 125 -13.50 -20.42 12.57
N CYS A 126 -13.58 -21.68 12.98
CA CYS A 126 -14.82 -22.47 12.93
C CYS A 126 -15.89 -21.89 13.87
N GLU A 127 -15.56 -21.60 15.12
CA GLU A 127 -16.49 -21.00 16.09
C GLU A 127 -17.00 -19.63 15.61
N ALA A 128 -16.11 -18.81 15.05
CA ALA A 128 -16.47 -17.52 14.47
C ALA A 128 -17.42 -17.68 13.27
N ALA A 129 -17.18 -18.67 12.40
CA ALA A 129 -18.02 -18.94 11.24
C ALA A 129 -19.44 -19.40 11.66
N GLU A 130 -19.54 -20.24 12.67
CA GLU A 130 -20.84 -20.66 13.24
C GLU A 130 -21.59 -19.47 13.85
N THR A 131 -20.88 -18.59 14.55
CA THR A 131 -21.46 -17.39 15.17
C THR A 131 -21.97 -16.40 14.11
N LEU A 132 -21.23 -16.22 13.02
CA LEU A 132 -21.60 -15.30 11.92
C LEU A 132 -22.75 -15.86 11.08
N GLY A 133 -22.85 -17.17 10.96
CA GLY A 133 -23.74 -17.86 10.01
C GLY A 133 -23.16 -17.88 8.59
N TYR A 134 -23.44 -18.96 7.88
CA TYR A 134 -22.94 -19.15 6.50
C TYR A 134 -23.81 -18.43 5.46
N PRO A 135 -23.22 -17.98 4.31
CA PRO A 135 -21.81 -18.15 3.91
C PRO A 135 -20.86 -17.14 4.55
N VAL A 136 -19.62 -17.56 4.83
CA VAL A 136 -18.53 -16.71 5.34
C VAL A 136 -17.35 -16.66 4.38
N VAL A 137 -16.55 -15.61 4.47
CA VAL A 137 -15.29 -15.46 3.73
C VAL A 137 -14.14 -15.33 4.72
N VAL A 138 -13.16 -16.23 4.61
CA VAL A 138 -11.94 -16.18 5.40
C VAL A 138 -10.85 -15.46 4.59
N LYS A 139 -10.18 -14.48 5.19
CA LYS A 139 -9.10 -13.70 4.56
C LYS A 139 -7.93 -13.54 5.52
N ARG A 140 -6.73 -13.51 4.97
CA ARG A 140 -5.56 -13.10 5.75
C ARG A 140 -5.68 -11.62 6.12
N VAL A 141 -5.18 -11.25 7.30
CA VAL A 141 -5.25 -9.88 7.81
C VAL A 141 -4.24 -8.97 7.08
N ASP A 142 -3.07 -9.52 6.79
CA ASP A 142 -1.86 -8.83 6.34
C ASP A 142 -1.62 -8.82 4.82
N MET A 143 -2.52 -9.41 4.04
CA MET A 143 -2.38 -9.45 2.58
C MET A 143 -3.48 -8.67 1.88
N GLY A 144 -3.11 -8.04 0.77
CA GLY A 144 -4.05 -7.53 -0.23
C GLY A 144 -5.01 -8.60 -0.76
N PHE A 145 -5.89 -8.24 -1.65
CA PHE A 145 -6.93 -9.13 -2.24
C PHE A 145 -6.35 -10.35 -2.91
#